data_9970992b6ede0a3efd4d3a4a731be3e0
#
_entry.id   9970992b6ede0a3efd4d3a4a731be3e0
#
_cell.length_a   1.000
_cell.length_b   1.000
_cell.length_c   1.000
_cell.angle_alpha   90.00
_cell.angle_beta   90.00
_cell.angle_gamma   90.00
#
_symmetry.space_group_name_H-M   'P 1'
#
loop_
_entity.id
_entity.type
_entity.pdbx_description
1 polymer ?
#
loop_
_entity_poly.entity_id
_entity_poly.type
_entity_poly.pdbx_seq_one_letter_code
_entity_poly.pdbx_strand_id
1 'polypeptide(L)'
;FVGYDPKLEISCRNYEVKITDAFGVRRFSSSPQKYIRQILEDYRSPKNDALPDFTGGLVGFFGYDYARYSVKGFEPQSQDDAHFKDVDLMLFDKVLAFDNKKGTVFLIANMRTDEPQANYKAACREIEIMRGILENDKPARLKKPCLKSAMKPLFDADQYGEMVLKAKEHIKEGDIFQVVLSNRYEAEFEGSLFYTYRELCRLNPSPYMFYFSSGDIELAGASPETLVKLKDGRLFTYPLAGTRKRGADESEDEKLQKELLEDEKELAEHN
;
A
#
# COMPACT_ATOMS: atom_id res chain seq x y z
N PHE A 1 -9.56 0.75 7.77
CA PHE A 1 -9.13 2.12 8.11
C PHE A 1 -9.53 3.05 6.97
N VAL A 2 -9.99 4.26 7.31
CA VAL A 2 -10.26 5.34 6.36
C VAL A 2 -9.60 6.62 6.89
N GLY A 3 -8.76 7.23 6.07
CA GLY A 3 -8.19 8.55 6.30
C GLY A 3 -8.66 9.50 5.21
N TYR A 4 -8.88 10.76 5.55
CA TYR A 4 -9.25 11.82 4.62
C TYR A 4 -8.65 13.15 5.07
N ASP A 5 -8.57 14.11 4.17
CA ASP A 5 -8.06 15.45 4.45
C ASP A 5 -6.68 15.40 5.16
N PRO A 6 -5.63 14.92 4.45
CA PRO A 6 -4.33 14.73 5.02
C PRO A 6 -3.71 16.04 5.50
N LYS A 7 -2.98 16.00 6.62
CA LYS A 7 -2.29 17.15 7.22
C LYS A 7 -1.16 17.68 6.34
N LEU A 8 -0.49 16.77 5.67
CA LEU A 8 0.54 17.04 4.67
C LEU A 8 0.69 15.87 3.71
N GLU A 9 1.28 16.16 2.57
CA GLU A 9 1.73 15.17 1.59
C GLU A 9 3.24 15.34 1.38
N ILE A 10 3.99 14.25 1.36
CA ILE A 10 5.39 14.19 0.93
C ILE A 10 5.50 13.25 -0.25
N SER A 11 6.01 13.76 -1.36
CA SER A 11 6.32 12.97 -2.55
C SER A 11 7.74 13.20 -3.01
N CYS A 12 8.31 12.21 -3.70
CA CYS A 12 9.63 12.33 -4.30
C CYS A 12 9.67 11.60 -5.63
N ARG A 13 10.40 12.19 -6.58
CA ARG A 13 10.78 11.56 -7.83
C ARG A 13 12.19 12.06 -8.21
N ASN A 14 13.12 11.13 -8.49
CA ASN A 14 14.47 11.45 -8.89
C ASN A 14 15.16 12.50 -7.99
N TYR A 15 15.13 12.28 -6.66
CA TYR A 15 15.68 13.21 -5.64
C TYR A 15 14.96 14.56 -5.52
N GLU A 16 13.92 14.81 -6.30
CA GLU A 16 13.08 16.00 -6.17
C GLU A 16 11.98 15.73 -5.12
N VAL A 17 12.22 16.15 -3.89
CA VAL A 17 11.27 16.04 -2.78
C VAL A 17 10.32 17.22 -2.79
N LYS A 18 9.03 16.93 -2.72
CA LYS A 18 7.96 17.94 -2.57
C LYS A 18 7.19 17.66 -1.29
N ILE A 19 7.05 18.66 -0.43
CA ILE A 19 6.19 18.62 0.75
C ILE A 19 5.11 19.68 0.58
N THR A 20 3.85 19.27 0.68
CA THR A 20 2.68 20.14 0.61
C THR A 20 1.93 20.08 1.92
N ASP A 21 1.66 21.22 2.54
CA ASP A 21 0.90 21.34 3.78
C ASP A 21 0.06 22.65 3.77
N ALA A 22 -0.56 22.99 4.88
CA ALA A 22 -1.38 24.18 5.02
C ALA A 22 -0.60 25.51 4.78
N PHE A 23 0.74 25.48 4.87
CA PHE A 23 1.62 26.63 4.65
C PHE A 23 2.10 26.77 3.21
N GLY A 24 1.78 25.79 2.37
CA GLY A 24 2.12 25.78 0.94
C GLY A 24 3.02 24.62 0.51
N VAL A 25 3.76 24.82 -0.57
CA VAL A 25 4.60 23.80 -1.22
C VAL A 25 6.07 24.14 -1.00
N ARG A 26 6.82 23.21 -0.44
CA ARG A 26 8.27 23.25 -0.29
C ARG A 26 8.92 22.19 -1.17
N ARG A 27 10.04 22.52 -1.81
CA ARG A 27 10.81 21.61 -2.67
C ARG A 27 12.26 21.52 -2.23
N PHE A 28 12.84 20.32 -2.35
CA PHE A 28 14.20 20.05 -1.97
C PHE A 28 14.83 19.04 -2.94
N SER A 29 16.09 19.23 -3.29
CA SER A 29 16.85 18.25 -4.09
C SER A 29 17.69 17.39 -3.12
N SER A 30 17.14 16.27 -2.69
CA SER A 30 17.82 15.31 -1.80
C SER A 30 17.04 14.01 -1.63
N SER A 31 17.62 13.04 -0.90
CA SER A 31 16.89 11.82 -0.49
C SER A 31 15.69 12.14 0.40
N PRO A 32 14.52 11.50 0.17
CA PRO A 32 13.29 11.71 0.94
C PRO A 32 13.37 11.19 2.39
N GLN A 33 14.26 10.24 2.67
CA GLN A 33 14.33 9.52 3.95
C GLN A 33 14.43 10.42 5.17
N LYS A 34 15.26 11.48 5.10
CA LYS A 34 15.44 12.41 6.23
C LYS A 34 14.16 13.17 6.57
N TYR A 35 13.39 13.56 5.55
CA TYR A 35 12.13 14.29 5.74
C TYR A 35 11.03 13.37 6.27
N ILE A 36 10.97 12.13 5.77
CA ILE A 36 10.05 11.12 6.28
C ILE A 36 10.31 10.85 7.77
N ARG A 37 11.58 10.68 8.16
CA ARG A 37 11.96 10.49 9.56
C ARG A 37 11.59 11.69 10.43
N GLN A 38 11.86 12.91 9.95
CA GLN A 38 11.52 14.13 10.67
C GLN A 38 10.00 14.23 10.88
N ILE A 39 9.19 13.95 9.85
CA ILE A 39 7.72 13.95 9.97
C ILE A 39 7.27 12.92 11.02
N LEU A 40 7.84 11.72 11.02
CA LEU A 40 7.50 10.67 11.98
C LEU A 40 7.90 11.04 13.42
N GLU A 41 8.99 11.77 13.62
CA GLU A 41 9.41 12.29 14.92
C GLU A 41 8.47 13.42 15.39
N ASP A 42 8.16 14.39 14.52
CA ASP A 42 7.31 15.53 14.83
C ASP A 42 5.86 15.13 15.17
N TYR A 43 5.40 14.01 14.61
CA TYR A 43 4.04 13.48 14.79
C TYR A 43 3.99 12.18 15.58
N ARG A 44 4.98 11.95 16.43
CA ARG A 44 5.01 10.79 17.30
C ARG A 44 3.90 10.86 18.34
N SER A 45 3.06 9.82 18.41
CA SER A 45 2.00 9.68 19.41
C SER A 45 2.23 8.48 20.33
N PRO A 46 1.73 8.53 21.59
CA PRO A 46 1.82 7.40 22.50
C PRO A 46 0.97 6.24 22.01
N LYS A 47 1.42 5.01 22.31
CA LYS A 47 0.60 3.81 22.14
C LYS A 47 -0.48 3.72 23.22
N ASN A 48 -1.65 3.20 22.83
CA ASN A 48 -2.73 2.89 23.74
C ASN A 48 -3.33 1.54 23.32
N ASP A 49 -3.23 0.54 24.17
CA ASP A 49 -3.69 -0.83 23.90
C ASP A 49 -5.22 -0.95 23.75
N ALA A 50 -5.98 0.06 24.16
CA ALA A 50 -7.42 0.14 23.93
C ALA A 50 -7.79 0.58 22.52
N LEU A 51 -6.81 1.06 21.72
CA LEU A 51 -7.00 1.53 20.36
C LEU A 51 -6.45 0.52 19.33
N PRO A 52 -6.89 0.61 18.08
CA PRO A 52 -6.30 -0.17 16.99
C PRO A 52 -4.78 0.08 16.82
N ASP A 53 -4.07 -0.86 16.21
CA ASP A 53 -2.62 -0.76 15.94
C ASP A 53 -2.25 0.51 15.12
N PHE A 54 -3.14 0.99 14.27
CA PHE A 54 -2.96 2.21 13.50
C PHE A 54 -3.94 3.30 13.96
N THR A 55 -3.43 4.37 14.49
CA THR A 55 -4.20 5.52 15.01
C THR A 55 -3.96 6.81 14.24
N GLY A 56 -3.11 6.79 13.23
CA GLY A 56 -2.68 7.89 12.39
C GLY A 56 -1.22 7.74 11.98
N GLY A 57 -0.77 8.58 11.06
CA GLY A 57 0.59 8.52 10.53
C GLY A 57 0.64 8.64 9.02
N LEU A 58 1.79 8.31 8.45
CA LEU A 58 2.02 8.34 7.01
C LEU A 58 1.42 7.09 6.33
N VAL A 59 0.61 7.31 5.31
CA VAL A 59 0.00 6.27 4.47
C VAL A 59 0.24 6.61 3.01
N GLY A 60 0.61 5.63 2.20
CA GLY A 60 0.86 5.78 0.78
C GLY A 60 1.71 4.64 0.24
N PHE A 61 2.56 4.92 -0.73
CA PHE A 61 3.37 3.90 -1.38
C PHE A 61 4.84 4.31 -1.54
N PHE A 62 5.68 3.30 -1.64
CA PHE A 62 7.04 3.37 -2.11
C PHE A 62 7.09 2.63 -3.45
N GLY A 63 7.50 3.33 -4.52
CA GLY A 63 7.72 2.71 -5.82
C GLY A 63 8.94 1.77 -5.79
N TYR A 64 9.05 0.87 -6.75
CA TYR A 64 10.19 -0.05 -6.83
C TYR A 64 11.53 0.71 -6.88
N ASP A 65 11.58 1.78 -7.64
CA ASP A 65 12.78 2.60 -7.83
C ASP A 65 13.20 3.39 -6.59
N TYR A 66 12.39 3.37 -5.51
CA TYR A 66 12.80 3.90 -4.21
C TYR A 66 14.06 3.21 -3.67
N ALA A 67 14.39 2.02 -4.17
CA ALA A 67 15.63 1.30 -3.84
C ALA A 67 16.88 2.15 -4.08
N ARG A 68 16.88 3.09 -5.03
CA ARG A 68 17.99 4.02 -5.31
C ARG A 68 18.43 4.84 -4.11
N TYR A 69 17.53 5.11 -3.17
CA TYR A 69 17.82 5.90 -1.96
C TYR A 69 18.40 5.05 -0.82
N SER A 70 18.35 3.73 -0.93
CA SER A 70 18.72 2.80 0.13
C SER A 70 19.83 1.83 -0.27
N VAL A 71 19.90 1.45 -1.54
CA VAL A 71 20.87 0.49 -2.06
C VAL A 71 21.98 1.22 -2.81
N LYS A 72 23.20 1.15 -2.27
CA LYS A 72 24.37 1.80 -2.86
C LYS A 72 24.68 1.22 -4.25
N GLY A 73 24.78 2.09 -5.25
CA GLY A 73 25.08 1.71 -6.64
C GLY A 73 23.90 1.15 -7.42
N PHE A 74 22.70 1.17 -6.83
CA PHE A 74 21.48 0.86 -7.58
C PHE A 74 21.04 2.08 -8.39
N GLU A 75 21.00 1.90 -9.72
CA GLU A 75 20.45 2.90 -10.65
C GLU A 75 19.37 2.20 -11.49
N PRO A 76 18.12 2.68 -11.46
CA PRO A 76 17.06 2.14 -12.30
C PRO A 76 17.43 2.20 -13.79
N GLN A 77 17.28 1.09 -14.47
CA GLN A 77 17.59 0.97 -15.90
C GLN A 77 16.35 1.10 -16.79
N SER A 78 15.16 1.00 -16.20
CA SER A 78 13.89 1.10 -16.92
C SER A 78 13.55 2.55 -17.29
N GLN A 79 12.87 2.73 -18.41
CA GLN A 79 12.30 4.01 -18.79
C GLN A 79 11.08 4.31 -17.92
N ASP A 80 11.04 5.49 -17.32
CA ASP A 80 9.89 6.02 -16.56
C ASP A 80 9.07 6.98 -17.46
N ASP A 81 8.34 6.43 -18.41
CA ASP A 81 7.45 7.17 -19.31
C ASP A 81 6.17 7.64 -18.62
N ALA A 82 5.76 6.97 -17.54
CA ALA A 82 4.62 7.36 -16.73
C ALA A 82 4.94 8.45 -15.69
N HIS A 83 6.22 8.80 -15.54
CA HIS A 83 6.68 9.79 -14.55
C HIS A 83 6.23 9.46 -13.12
N PHE A 84 6.29 8.16 -12.77
CA PHE A 84 5.77 7.66 -11.51
C PHE A 84 6.62 8.16 -10.33
N LYS A 85 5.96 8.45 -9.21
CA LYS A 85 6.65 8.88 -8.00
C LYS A 85 7.41 7.73 -7.35
N ASP A 86 8.63 7.97 -6.90
CA ASP A 86 9.39 6.99 -6.11
C ASP A 86 8.77 6.78 -4.72
N VAL A 87 8.13 7.82 -4.18
CA VAL A 87 7.35 7.77 -2.94
C VAL A 87 6.26 8.83 -2.97
N ASP A 88 5.09 8.47 -2.45
CA ASP A 88 3.97 9.38 -2.23
C ASP A 88 3.28 8.97 -0.93
N LEU A 89 3.40 9.82 0.11
CA LEU A 89 2.87 9.56 1.43
C LEU A 89 2.05 10.74 1.91
N MET A 90 0.89 10.47 2.47
CA MET A 90 0.04 11.44 3.12
C MET A 90 0.00 11.19 4.63
N LEU A 91 0.12 12.26 5.42
CA LEU A 91 0.01 12.21 6.88
C LEU A 91 -1.45 12.39 7.28
N PHE A 92 -2.00 11.40 7.96
CA PHE A 92 -3.33 11.45 8.53
C PHE A 92 -3.25 11.56 10.06
N ASP A 93 -3.81 12.62 10.59
CA ASP A 93 -4.02 12.85 12.02
C ASP A 93 -5.46 12.50 12.45
N LYS A 94 -6.33 12.19 11.49
CA LYS A 94 -7.73 11.76 11.65
C LYS A 94 -7.94 10.41 10.97
N VAL A 95 -8.48 9.43 11.70
CA VAL A 95 -8.68 8.07 11.19
C VAL A 95 -9.99 7.50 11.69
N LEU A 96 -10.75 6.86 10.80
CA LEU A 96 -11.84 5.97 11.13
C LEU A 96 -11.33 4.52 11.05
N ALA A 97 -11.40 3.78 12.14
CA ALA A 97 -10.99 2.38 12.17
C ALA A 97 -12.21 1.48 12.45
N PHE A 98 -12.46 0.53 11.55
CA PHE A 98 -13.57 -0.41 11.64
C PHE A 98 -13.05 -1.75 12.14
N ASP A 99 -13.53 -2.20 13.28
CA ASP A 99 -13.34 -3.55 13.80
C ASP A 99 -14.54 -4.40 13.40
N ASN A 100 -14.42 -5.07 12.25
CA ASN A 100 -15.49 -5.89 11.70
C ASN A 100 -15.82 -7.10 12.58
N LYS A 101 -14.87 -7.56 13.40
CA LYS A 101 -15.10 -8.70 14.32
C LYS A 101 -15.95 -8.31 15.51
N LYS A 102 -15.72 -7.10 16.04
CA LYS A 102 -16.47 -6.57 17.20
C LYS A 102 -17.69 -5.73 16.79
N GLY A 103 -17.82 -5.37 15.51
CA GLY A 103 -18.85 -4.45 15.02
C GLY A 103 -18.68 -3.03 15.59
N THR A 104 -17.45 -2.60 15.84
CA THR A 104 -17.13 -1.32 16.50
C THR A 104 -16.40 -0.41 15.53
N VAL A 105 -16.69 0.89 15.57
CA VAL A 105 -15.98 1.93 14.85
C VAL A 105 -15.28 2.85 15.84
N PHE A 106 -13.98 3.05 15.63
CA PHE A 106 -13.18 4.02 16.37
C PHE A 106 -13.05 5.30 15.55
N LEU A 107 -13.39 6.43 16.14
CA LEU A 107 -13.14 7.76 15.59
C LEU A 107 -11.93 8.34 16.32
N ILE A 108 -10.84 8.53 15.60
CA ILE A 108 -9.55 8.89 16.18
C ILE A 108 -9.14 10.26 15.61
N ALA A 109 -8.87 11.22 16.49
CA ALA A 109 -8.30 12.51 16.15
C ALA A 109 -7.06 12.75 17.01
N ASN A 110 -5.89 12.81 16.38
CA ASN A 110 -4.63 13.13 17.04
C ASN A 110 -4.51 14.64 17.21
N MET A 111 -3.96 15.08 18.35
CA MET A 111 -3.79 16.50 18.64
C MET A 111 -2.36 16.80 19.05
N ARG A 112 -1.91 18.01 18.81
CA ARG A 112 -0.63 18.51 19.33
C ARG A 112 -0.73 18.81 20.84
N THR A 113 0.39 18.71 21.54
CA THR A 113 0.46 18.92 22.99
C THR A 113 0.96 20.30 23.39
N ASP A 114 1.31 21.16 22.44
CA ASP A 114 1.83 22.53 22.67
C ASP A 114 0.76 23.46 23.28
N GLU A 115 -0.50 23.38 22.78
CA GLU A 115 -1.65 24.12 23.33
C GLU A 115 -2.79 23.15 23.70
N PRO A 116 -2.64 22.35 24.77
CA PRO A 116 -3.45 21.16 24.98
C PRO A 116 -4.93 21.43 25.10
N GLN A 117 -5.35 22.55 25.72
CA GLN A 117 -6.77 22.88 25.88
C GLN A 117 -7.44 23.28 24.56
N ALA A 118 -6.76 24.09 23.74
CA ALA A 118 -7.27 24.52 22.44
C ALA A 118 -7.31 23.34 21.47
N ASN A 119 -6.24 22.56 21.40
CA ASN A 119 -6.10 21.41 20.52
C ASN A 119 -7.06 20.28 20.89
N TYR A 120 -7.33 20.05 22.19
CA TYR A 120 -8.33 19.09 22.64
C TYR A 120 -9.75 19.47 22.16
N LYS A 121 -10.12 20.75 22.30
CA LYS A 121 -11.42 21.23 21.79
C LYS A 121 -11.52 21.09 20.28
N ALA A 122 -10.43 21.30 19.54
CA ALA A 122 -10.39 21.09 18.09
C ALA A 122 -10.53 19.61 17.74
N ALA A 123 -9.81 18.71 18.41
CA ALA A 123 -9.92 17.27 18.22
C ALA A 123 -11.33 16.74 18.52
N CYS A 124 -11.98 17.21 19.57
CA CYS A 124 -13.38 16.86 19.85
C CYS A 124 -14.32 17.29 18.71
N ARG A 125 -14.11 18.46 18.13
CA ARG A 125 -14.91 18.91 16.96
C ARG A 125 -14.68 18.01 15.74
N GLU A 126 -13.43 17.59 15.48
CA GLU A 126 -13.14 16.65 14.40
C GLU A 126 -13.82 15.29 14.59
N ILE A 127 -13.88 14.79 15.83
CA ILE A 127 -14.63 13.56 16.15
C ILE A 127 -16.11 13.73 15.86
N GLU A 128 -16.72 14.88 16.22
CA GLU A 128 -18.12 15.16 15.90
C GLU A 128 -18.37 15.26 14.39
N ILE A 129 -17.43 15.85 13.62
CA ILE A 129 -17.49 15.88 12.16
C ILE A 129 -17.42 14.45 11.58
N MET A 130 -16.49 13.62 12.05
CA MET A 130 -16.39 12.22 11.62
C MET A 130 -17.66 11.43 11.92
N ARG A 131 -18.27 11.66 13.10
CA ARG A 131 -19.57 11.06 13.46
C ARG A 131 -20.65 11.49 12.49
N GLY A 132 -20.76 12.77 12.22
CA GLY A 132 -21.74 13.31 11.26
C GLY A 132 -21.56 12.75 9.83
N ILE A 133 -20.32 12.49 9.39
CA ILE A 133 -20.06 11.83 8.10
C ILE A 133 -20.62 10.41 8.09
N LEU A 134 -20.42 9.64 9.17
CA LEU A 134 -20.90 8.25 9.27
C LEU A 134 -22.44 8.18 9.36
N GLU A 135 -23.06 9.14 10.04
CA GLU A 135 -24.52 9.21 10.21
C GLU A 135 -25.23 9.79 8.96
N ASN A 136 -24.46 10.31 7.99
CA ASN A 136 -25.02 10.89 6.79
C ASN A 136 -25.32 9.81 5.73
N ASP A 137 -26.59 9.53 5.52
CA ASP A 137 -27.06 8.51 4.56
C ASP A 137 -26.88 8.89 3.08
N LYS A 138 -26.31 10.04 2.76
CA LYS A 138 -26.12 10.48 1.37
C LYS A 138 -24.78 9.98 0.83
N PRO A 139 -24.75 8.91 0.02
CA PRO A 139 -23.52 8.43 -0.57
C PRO A 139 -22.93 9.46 -1.53
N ALA A 140 -21.62 9.59 -1.55
CA ALA A 140 -20.92 10.39 -2.55
C ALA A 140 -21.22 9.86 -3.96
N ARG A 141 -21.54 10.74 -4.88
CA ARG A 141 -21.74 10.41 -6.30
C ARG A 141 -20.42 10.55 -7.04
N LEU A 142 -19.68 9.45 -7.12
CA LEU A 142 -18.49 9.40 -7.94
C LEU A 142 -18.85 9.06 -9.39
N LYS A 143 -18.04 9.51 -10.34
CA LYS A 143 -18.18 9.12 -11.75
C LYS A 143 -17.92 7.63 -11.89
N LYS A 144 -18.83 6.91 -12.53
CA LYS A 144 -18.67 5.47 -12.73
C LYS A 144 -17.47 5.17 -13.64
N PRO A 145 -16.74 4.09 -13.39
CA PRO A 145 -15.59 3.71 -14.20
C PRO A 145 -16.04 3.28 -15.62
N CYS A 146 -15.26 3.68 -16.60
CA CYS A 146 -15.48 3.32 -17.99
C CYS A 146 -14.15 3.22 -18.72
N LEU A 147 -13.86 2.04 -19.30
CA LEU A 147 -12.75 1.88 -20.25
C LEU A 147 -13.14 2.54 -21.58
N LYS A 148 -12.27 3.37 -22.11
CA LYS A 148 -12.45 4.08 -23.40
C LYS A 148 -11.67 3.42 -24.54
N SER A 149 -10.75 2.53 -24.21
CA SER A 149 -9.98 1.73 -25.16
C SER A 149 -9.89 0.28 -24.70
N ALA A 150 -9.45 -0.60 -25.59
CA ALA A 150 -9.04 -1.94 -25.20
C ALA A 150 -7.76 -1.91 -24.35
N MET A 151 -7.63 -2.88 -23.44
CA MET A 151 -6.39 -3.10 -22.68
C MET A 151 -5.28 -3.57 -23.62
N LYS A 152 -4.14 -2.90 -23.61
CA LYS A 152 -2.96 -3.24 -24.41
C LYS A 152 -1.82 -3.64 -23.47
N PRO A 153 -1.25 -4.84 -23.63
CA PRO A 153 -0.05 -5.23 -22.89
C PRO A 153 1.18 -4.46 -23.42
N LEU A 154 2.16 -4.22 -22.55
CA LEU A 154 3.45 -3.64 -22.95
C LEU A 154 4.27 -4.63 -23.80
N PHE A 155 4.23 -5.90 -23.44
CA PHE A 155 4.85 -7.02 -24.18
C PHE A 155 3.77 -7.98 -24.65
N ASP A 156 3.79 -8.38 -25.91
CA ASP A 156 2.94 -9.44 -26.42
C ASP A 156 3.36 -10.83 -25.88
N ALA A 157 2.65 -11.87 -26.27
CA ALA A 157 2.87 -13.22 -25.74
C ALA A 157 4.26 -13.78 -26.13
N ASP A 158 4.72 -13.50 -27.36
CA ASP A 158 6.00 -14.01 -27.87
C ASP A 158 7.16 -13.29 -27.17
N GLN A 159 7.12 -11.96 -27.08
CA GLN A 159 8.10 -11.15 -26.35
C GLN A 159 8.20 -11.56 -24.87
N TYR A 160 7.05 -11.77 -24.22
CA TYR A 160 7.05 -12.23 -22.83
C TYR A 160 7.61 -13.63 -22.69
N GLY A 161 7.31 -14.53 -23.64
CA GLY A 161 7.86 -15.88 -23.71
C GLY A 161 9.39 -15.89 -23.83
N GLU A 162 9.97 -15.00 -24.67
CA GLU A 162 11.43 -14.85 -24.79
C GLU A 162 12.06 -14.37 -23.47
N MET A 163 11.42 -13.43 -22.76
CA MET A 163 11.88 -12.96 -21.45
C MET A 163 11.91 -14.11 -20.43
N VAL A 164 10.87 -14.97 -20.42
CA VAL A 164 10.82 -16.16 -19.56
C VAL A 164 11.94 -17.13 -19.88
N LEU A 165 12.22 -17.40 -21.16
CA LEU A 165 13.32 -18.29 -21.57
C LEU A 165 14.66 -17.75 -21.09
N LYS A 166 14.93 -16.48 -21.27
CA LYS A 166 16.16 -15.82 -20.80
C LYS A 166 16.28 -15.89 -19.26
N ALA A 167 15.22 -15.64 -18.53
CA ALA A 167 15.22 -15.77 -17.07
C ALA A 167 15.54 -17.22 -16.61
N LYS A 168 15.02 -18.21 -17.31
CA LYS A 168 15.33 -19.64 -17.05
C LYS A 168 16.79 -19.98 -17.30
N GLU A 169 17.45 -19.33 -18.24
CA GLU A 169 18.89 -19.49 -18.47
C GLU A 169 19.69 -18.98 -17.25
N HIS A 170 19.41 -17.77 -16.78
CA HIS A 170 20.04 -17.21 -15.57
C HIS A 170 19.82 -18.07 -14.31
N ILE A 171 18.64 -18.70 -14.18
CA ILE A 171 18.40 -19.66 -13.09
C ILE A 171 19.30 -20.90 -13.23
N LYS A 172 19.47 -21.43 -14.44
CA LYS A 172 20.34 -22.62 -14.68
C LYS A 172 21.81 -22.32 -14.46
N GLU A 173 22.24 -21.08 -14.77
CA GLU A 173 23.61 -20.61 -14.57
C GLU A 173 23.91 -20.29 -13.11
N GLY A 174 22.88 -20.19 -12.26
CA GLY A 174 23.01 -19.91 -10.85
C GLY A 174 23.14 -18.42 -10.53
N ASP A 175 22.85 -17.53 -11.49
CA ASP A 175 22.85 -16.07 -11.29
C ASP A 175 21.73 -15.64 -10.35
N ILE A 176 20.57 -16.28 -10.47
CA ILE A 176 19.38 -16.06 -9.66
C ILE A 176 18.68 -17.39 -9.40
N PHE A 177 17.91 -17.48 -8.33
CA PHE A 177 17.04 -18.63 -8.06
C PHE A 177 15.57 -18.36 -8.36
N GLN A 178 15.15 -17.09 -8.31
CA GLN A 178 13.78 -16.63 -8.59
C GLN A 178 13.80 -15.26 -9.22
N VAL A 179 12.83 -14.99 -10.11
CA VAL A 179 12.55 -13.67 -10.66
C VAL A 179 11.07 -13.54 -11.00
N VAL A 180 10.51 -12.37 -10.73
CA VAL A 180 9.14 -12.01 -11.14
C VAL A 180 9.22 -11.10 -12.35
N LEU A 181 8.78 -11.60 -13.50
CA LEU A 181 8.65 -10.82 -14.72
C LEU A 181 7.29 -10.13 -14.75
N SER A 182 7.28 -8.82 -14.89
CA SER A 182 6.04 -8.05 -14.96
C SER A 182 5.65 -7.70 -16.39
N ASN A 183 4.36 -7.57 -16.64
CA ASN A 183 3.83 -7.04 -17.89
C ASN A 183 2.75 -5.99 -17.57
N ARG A 184 2.95 -4.76 -18.04
CA ARG A 184 2.02 -3.65 -17.85
C ARG A 184 0.93 -3.68 -18.89
N TYR A 185 -0.31 -3.51 -18.47
CA TYR A 185 -1.45 -3.30 -19.35
C TYR A 185 -1.94 -1.87 -19.23
N GLU A 186 -2.24 -1.25 -20.35
CA GLU A 186 -2.70 0.13 -20.44
C GLU A 186 -4.02 0.24 -21.17
N ALA A 187 -4.86 1.16 -20.72
CA ALA A 187 -6.09 1.54 -21.39
C ALA A 187 -6.46 2.98 -21.05
N GLU A 188 -7.17 3.64 -21.95
CA GLU A 188 -7.84 4.90 -21.61
C GLU A 188 -8.99 4.61 -20.65
N PHE A 189 -9.04 5.37 -19.57
CA PHE A 189 -10.00 5.17 -18.49
C PHE A 189 -10.63 6.51 -18.09
N GLU A 190 -11.90 6.46 -17.73
CA GLU A 190 -12.64 7.61 -17.22
C GLU A 190 -13.45 7.21 -15.99
N GLY A 191 -13.54 8.09 -15.00
CA GLY A 191 -14.25 7.83 -13.75
C GLY A 191 -13.31 7.56 -12.58
N SER A 192 -13.82 7.05 -11.47
CA SER A 192 -13.04 6.77 -10.26
C SER A 192 -12.75 5.27 -10.12
N LEU A 193 -11.52 4.95 -9.75
CA LEU A 193 -11.10 3.59 -9.39
C LEU A 193 -11.77 3.06 -8.10
N PHE A 194 -12.45 3.93 -7.33
CA PHE A 194 -13.11 3.49 -6.10
C PHE A 194 -14.16 2.39 -6.34
N TYR A 195 -14.91 2.45 -7.44
CA TYR A 195 -15.84 1.38 -7.79
C TYR A 195 -15.12 0.09 -8.18
N THR A 196 -14.02 0.21 -8.91
CA THR A 196 -13.14 -0.93 -9.26
C THR A 196 -12.56 -1.56 -7.99
N TYR A 197 -12.11 -0.75 -7.04
CA TYR A 197 -11.66 -1.21 -5.73
C TYR A 197 -12.74 -2.02 -4.99
N ARG A 198 -13.98 -1.54 -4.96
CA ARG A 198 -15.09 -2.24 -4.31
C ARG A 198 -15.36 -3.60 -4.94
N GLU A 199 -15.31 -3.68 -6.28
CA GLU A 199 -15.45 -4.97 -6.97
C GLU A 199 -14.25 -5.88 -6.71
N LEU A 200 -13.04 -5.33 -6.67
CA LEU A 200 -11.83 -6.07 -6.31
C LEU A 200 -11.93 -6.69 -4.91
N CYS A 201 -12.44 -5.93 -3.92
CA CYS A 201 -12.69 -6.45 -2.57
C CYS A 201 -13.66 -7.64 -2.56
N ARG A 202 -14.61 -7.67 -3.49
CA ARG A 202 -15.60 -8.75 -3.59
C ARG A 202 -15.07 -9.96 -4.34
N LEU A 203 -14.31 -9.75 -5.42
CA LEU A 203 -13.84 -10.80 -6.32
C LEU A 203 -12.56 -11.48 -5.84
N ASN A 204 -11.65 -10.72 -5.27
CA ASN A 204 -10.33 -11.21 -4.85
C ASN A 204 -9.91 -10.58 -3.51
N PRO A 205 -10.59 -10.94 -2.39
CA PRO A 205 -10.24 -10.43 -1.07
C PRO A 205 -8.84 -10.89 -0.68
N SER A 206 -8.06 -9.98 -0.11
CA SER A 206 -6.70 -10.21 0.35
C SER A 206 -6.50 -9.56 1.72
N PRO A 207 -5.48 -9.96 2.51
CA PRO A 207 -5.16 -9.33 3.79
C PRO A 207 -4.93 -7.83 3.70
N TYR A 208 -4.39 -7.36 2.58
CA TYR A 208 -4.12 -5.94 2.32
C TYR A 208 -4.89 -5.46 1.10
N MET A 209 -6.09 -4.95 1.35
CA MET A 209 -6.89 -4.26 0.35
C MET A 209 -6.71 -2.77 0.54
N PHE A 210 -6.38 -2.03 -0.52
CA PHE A 210 -6.17 -0.60 -0.44
C PHE A 210 -6.78 0.16 -1.60
N TYR A 211 -7.25 1.35 -1.29
CA TYR A 211 -7.56 2.43 -2.22
C TYR A 211 -6.85 3.69 -1.74
N PHE A 212 -6.04 4.27 -2.58
CA PHE A 212 -5.29 5.48 -2.32
C PHE A 212 -5.60 6.50 -3.41
N SER A 213 -5.87 7.74 -3.02
CA SER A 213 -6.11 8.83 -3.95
C SER A 213 -5.34 10.06 -3.48
N SER A 214 -4.39 10.51 -4.27
CA SER A 214 -3.73 11.81 -4.16
C SER A 214 -4.15 12.72 -5.32
N GLY A 215 -3.63 13.95 -5.39
CA GLY A 215 -4.10 14.94 -6.35
C GLY A 215 -4.02 14.55 -7.83
N ASP A 216 -3.10 13.66 -8.18
CA ASP A 216 -2.75 13.28 -9.55
C ASP A 216 -2.81 11.77 -9.84
N ILE A 217 -3.08 10.94 -8.81
CA ILE A 217 -3.10 9.49 -8.96
C ILE A 217 -4.17 8.83 -8.08
N GLU A 218 -4.84 7.81 -8.61
CA GLU A 218 -5.62 6.84 -7.85
C GLU A 218 -4.98 5.46 -7.98
N LEU A 219 -4.86 4.75 -6.85
CA LEU A 219 -4.37 3.38 -6.80
C LEU A 219 -5.40 2.50 -6.10
N ALA A 220 -5.66 1.34 -6.67
CA ALA A 220 -6.48 0.30 -6.06
C ALA A 220 -5.77 -1.03 -6.16
N GLY A 221 -5.71 -1.78 -5.06
CA GLY A 221 -4.99 -3.04 -5.06
C GLY A 221 -5.43 -4.03 -4.00
N ALA A 222 -5.02 -5.26 -4.23
CA ALA A 222 -5.18 -6.41 -3.36
C ALA A 222 -3.81 -7.10 -3.24
N SER A 223 -3.23 -7.13 -2.04
CA SER A 223 -1.95 -7.79 -1.80
C SER A 223 -2.11 -8.90 -0.77
N PRO A 224 -1.61 -10.12 -1.07
CA PRO A 224 -1.66 -11.22 -0.12
C PRO A 224 -0.52 -11.16 0.91
N GLU A 225 0.55 -10.43 0.63
CA GLU A 225 1.83 -10.59 1.29
C GLU A 225 2.24 -9.37 2.11
N THR A 226 2.83 -9.64 3.28
CA THR A 226 3.42 -8.62 4.15
C THR A 226 4.87 -8.42 3.74
N LEU A 227 5.23 -7.24 3.22
CA LEU A 227 6.62 -6.92 2.98
C LEU A 227 7.42 -6.95 4.28
N VAL A 228 7.03 -6.11 5.24
CA VAL A 228 7.58 -6.10 6.60
C VAL A 228 6.62 -5.39 7.55
N LYS A 229 6.46 -5.92 8.75
CA LYS A 229 5.70 -5.29 9.84
C LYS A 229 6.63 -5.07 11.04
N LEU A 230 6.68 -3.84 11.54
CA LEU A 230 7.35 -3.51 12.79
C LEU A 230 6.30 -3.36 13.90
N LYS A 231 6.38 -4.18 14.94
CA LYS A 231 5.53 -4.07 16.14
C LYS A 231 6.36 -4.32 17.40
N ASP A 232 6.29 -3.41 18.37
CA ASP A 232 6.97 -3.52 19.67
C ASP A 232 8.48 -3.80 19.57
N GLY A 233 9.14 -3.14 18.59
CA GLY A 233 10.56 -3.31 18.32
C GLY A 233 10.94 -4.61 17.61
N ARG A 234 9.97 -5.44 17.23
CA ARG A 234 10.19 -6.67 16.46
C ARG A 234 9.74 -6.50 15.03
N LEU A 235 10.55 -6.99 14.09
CA LEU A 235 10.22 -7.09 12.68
C LEU A 235 9.57 -8.43 12.40
N PHE A 236 8.51 -8.41 11.61
CA PHE A 236 7.79 -9.59 11.14
C PHE A 236 7.71 -9.55 9.62
N THR A 237 7.94 -10.69 9.00
CA THR A 237 7.65 -10.96 7.59
C THR A 237 6.93 -12.30 7.49
N TYR A 238 6.10 -12.45 6.49
CA TYR A 238 5.30 -13.67 6.27
C TYR A 238 5.43 -14.06 4.80
N PRO A 239 6.61 -14.58 4.39
CA PRO A 239 6.81 -14.96 3.01
C PRO A 239 5.85 -16.08 2.62
N LEU A 240 5.25 -15.97 1.45
CA LEU A 240 4.44 -17.00 0.84
C LEU A 240 5.33 -17.82 -0.10
N ALA A 241 5.25 -19.16 0.01
CA ALA A 241 5.93 -20.10 -0.86
C ALA A 241 4.88 -20.90 -1.66
N GLY A 242 4.97 -22.21 -1.66
CA GLY A 242 4.10 -23.08 -2.43
C GLY A 242 2.62 -22.99 -2.11
N THR A 243 1.82 -23.43 -3.05
CA THR A 243 0.35 -23.38 -2.96
C THR A 243 -0.23 -24.73 -3.37
N ARG A 244 -1.26 -25.19 -2.64
CA ARG A 244 -2.11 -26.34 -3.01
C ARG A 244 -3.55 -25.89 -3.07
N LYS A 245 -4.35 -26.56 -3.89
CA LYS A 245 -5.81 -26.38 -3.89
C LYS A 245 -6.37 -26.85 -2.55
N ARG A 246 -7.48 -26.23 -2.12
CA ARG A 246 -8.22 -26.73 -0.97
C ARG A 246 -8.83 -28.08 -1.27
N GLY A 247 -8.86 -28.96 -0.28
CA GLY A 247 -9.55 -30.24 -0.37
C GLY A 247 -11.06 -30.10 -0.51
N ALA A 248 -11.71 -31.11 -1.03
CA ALA A 248 -13.18 -31.17 -1.13
C ALA A 248 -13.83 -31.33 0.26
N ASP A 249 -13.11 -31.90 1.20
CA ASP A 249 -13.48 -32.05 2.61
C ASP A 249 -12.28 -31.86 3.52
N GLU A 250 -12.50 -31.90 4.85
CA GLU A 250 -11.47 -31.66 5.87
C GLU A 250 -10.33 -32.69 5.80
N SER A 251 -10.64 -33.96 5.54
CA SER A 251 -9.65 -35.03 5.46
C SER A 251 -8.73 -34.88 4.25
N GLU A 252 -9.28 -34.51 3.09
CA GLU A 252 -8.49 -34.21 1.89
C GLU A 252 -7.64 -32.96 2.09
N ASP A 253 -8.19 -31.94 2.75
CA ASP A 253 -7.49 -30.69 3.03
C ASP A 253 -6.28 -30.91 3.95
N GLU A 254 -6.43 -31.72 5.01
CA GLU A 254 -5.33 -32.11 5.90
C GLU A 254 -4.23 -32.88 5.14
N LYS A 255 -4.62 -33.78 4.23
CA LYS A 255 -3.67 -34.51 3.40
C LYS A 255 -2.88 -33.58 2.49
N LEU A 256 -3.55 -32.68 1.77
CA LEU A 256 -2.92 -31.70 0.89
C LEU A 256 -2.01 -30.72 1.66
N GLN A 257 -2.38 -30.33 2.87
CA GLN A 257 -1.54 -29.53 3.76
C GLN A 257 -0.26 -30.30 4.14
N LYS A 258 -0.37 -31.58 4.48
CA LYS A 258 0.78 -32.40 4.82
C LYS A 258 1.71 -32.59 3.62
N GLU A 259 1.17 -32.88 2.45
CA GLU A 259 1.93 -32.99 1.20
C GLU A 259 2.68 -31.68 0.88
N LEU A 260 2.09 -30.52 1.11
CA LEU A 260 2.75 -29.22 0.93
C LEU A 260 3.91 -29.01 1.90
N LEU A 261 3.74 -29.39 3.16
CA LEU A 261 4.77 -29.26 4.21
C LEU A 261 5.92 -30.25 4.05
N GLU A 262 5.71 -31.37 3.34
CA GLU A 262 6.72 -32.40 3.08
C GLU A 262 7.36 -32.28 1.69
N ASP A 263 6.92 -31.35 0.85
CA ASP A 263 7.47 -31.13 -0.50
C ASP A 263 8.88 -30.55 -0.41
N GLU A 264 9.88 -31.29 -0.89
CA GLU A 264 11.30 -30.92 -0.79
C GLU A 264 11.61 -29.59 -1.48
N LYS A 265 10.98 -29.30 -2.63
CA LYS A 265 11.16 -28.04 -3.36
C LYS A 265 10.63 -26.86 -2.53
N GLU A 266 9.41 -26.99 -1.99
CA GLU A 266 8.77 -25.95 -1.21
C GLU A 266 9.52 -25.68 0.09
N LEU A 267 10.06 -26.73 0.74
CA LEU A 267 10.93 -26.61 1.91
C LEU A 267 12.24 -25.90 1.57
N ALA A 268 12.86 -26.22 0.43
CA ALA A 268 14.10 -25.56 0.01
C ALA A 268 13.90 -24.08 -0.34
N GLU A 269 12.74 -23.73 -0.91
CA GLU A 269 12.38 -22.34 -1.21
C GLU A 269 12.13 -21.52 0.07
N HIS A 270 11.54 -22.15 1.10
CA HIS A 270 11.17 -21.47 2.34
C HIS A 270 12.34 -21.29 3.33
N ASN A 271 13.34 -22.16 3.29
CA ASN A 271 14.51 -22.15 4.18
C ASN A 271 15.68 -21.31 3.63
#